data_f7b63d6630d3360487b91dde8e2037f4
#
_entry.id   f7b63d6630d3360487b91dde8e2037f4
#
_cell.length_a   1.000
_cell.length_b   1.000
_cell.length_c   1.000
_cell.angle_alpha   90.00
_cell.angle_beta   90.00
_cell.angle_gamma   90.00
#
_symmetry.space_group_name_H-M   'P 1'
#
loop_
_entity.id
_entity.type
_entity.pdbx_description
1 polymer ?
#
loop_
_entity_poly.entity_id
_entity_poly.type
_entity_poly.pdbx_seq_one_letter_code
_entity_poly.pdbx_strand_id
1 'polypeptide(L)'
;MFSDYDIIVVGAGHAGCEAAAAAANMGSKVLLITMNMQTIAQMSCNPAMGGIAKGQIVREIDAMGGYSGIVTDESMIQFRMLNRSKGPAMWSPRAQNDRMLFASKWREMLENTPNVDFYQDIVTGLLVGNGRVLGIKTGLGHEIKSKSVVLTNGTFLNGVIHIGEKQLGGGRMAEKAATGITEQLVSLGFESDRLKTGTPARLDGRTLDYSKMEEQKGDEDVIGFSYLSTAKIPAAQQRSCWITYTNSQVHDTLRTGFEKSPMFQGRIQGTGPRYCPSIEDKINRFAERDRHQLFVEPEGFNTIEIYVNGFSSSLPEDIQHKALKSVPGFENCKMFRPGYAIEYDFFPPTQLKFNLETKLIENLFFAGQINGTTGYEEAACQGLMAGINAHQKVRLLDPVILKRSEAYIGVLIDDLINKGTDEPYRMFTSRAEFRTLLRQDNADIRLTEKSYRLGLASRERIEKVRNKIESVKMATEVLSNIALEPDEVNPLLENIQSSVIVTRQKTLQILLRPNIGLIAMANAIPKLKTALQNFDREILEQVEILSKYNTYIDKERELVAKMSQLENLIIPENFSYDKLVSLSNEARQKFNKIKPRTLGQASRISGVNPSDVQILMIFMGR
;
A
#
# COMPACT_ATOMS: atom_id res chain seq x y z
N MET A 1 -11.55 20.20 -29.62
CA MET A 1 -11.67 18.79 -29.23
C MET A 1 -11.64 18.64 -27.71
N PHE A 2 -10.69 19.27 -27.05
CA PHE A 2 -10.61 19.25 -25.59
C PHE A 2 -11.17 20.53 -24.98
N SER A 3 -11.96 20.39 -23.91
CA SER A 3 -12.32 21.52 -23.05
C SER A 3 -11.23 21.71 -21.99
N ASP A 4 -11.22 22.84 -21.31
CA ASP A 4 -10.35 23.04 -20.15
C ASP A 4 -10.77 22.09 -19.01
N TYR A 5 -9.77 21.43 -18.39
CA TYR A 5 -9.96 20.55 -17.25
C TYR A 5 -9.52 21.24 -15.96
N ASP A 6 -10.12 20.85 -14.86
CA ASP A 6 -9.60 21.25 -13.55
C ASP A 6 -8.30 20.48 -13.25
N ILE A 7 -8.29 19.16 -13.51
CA ILE A 7 -7.17 18.28 -13.21
C ILE A 7 -6.94 17.31 -14.38
N ILE A 8 -5.68 17.14 -14.77
CA ILE A 8 -5.27 16.04 -15.65
C ILE A 8 -4.46 15.03 -14.82
N VAL A 9 -4.85 13.76 -14.89
CA VAL A 9 -4.11 12.65 -14.28
C VAL A 9 -3.41 11.87 -15.39
N VAL A 10 -2.08 11.78 -15.32
CA VAL A 10 -1.23 11.13 -16.33
C VAL A 10 -0.85 9.74 -15.86
N GLY A 11 -1.35 8.72 -16.55
CA GLY A 11 -1.19 7.31 -16.18
C GLY A 11 -2.41 6.75 -15.45
N ALA A 12 -2.89 5.59 -15.88
CA ALA A 12 -4.05 4.90 -15.29
C ALA A 12 -3.64 3.62 -14.55
N GLY A 13 -2.52 3.65 -13.82
CA GLY A 13 -2.17 2.63 -12.83
C GLY A 13 -2.97 2.85 -11.52
N HIS A 14 -2.64 2.10 -10.46
CA HIS A 14 -3.35 2.19 -9.18
C HIS A 14 -3.37 3.63 -8.60
N ALA A 15 -2.28 4.37 -8.74
CA ALA A 15 -2.22 5.76 -8.30
C ALA A 15 -3.12 6.67 -9.14
N GLY A 16 -3.08 6.54 -10.47
CA GLY A 16 -3.89 7.37 -11.36
C GLY A 16 -5.38 7.10 -11.23
N CYS A 17 -5.77 5.84 -11.05
CA CYS A 17 -7.17 5.46 -10.84
C CYS A 17 -7.74 6.10 -9.56
N GLU A 18 -7.04 5.98 -8.44
CA GLU A 18 -7.48 6.61 -7.18
C GLU A 18 -7.44 8.13 -7.25
N ALA A 19 -6.43 8.74 -7.90
CA ALA A 19 -6.35 10.18 -8.04
C ALA A 19 -7.51 10.74 -8.87
N ALA A 20 -7.83 10.09 -9.99
CA ALA A 20 -8.93 10.51 -10.84
C ALA A 20 -10.29 10.36 -10.15
N ALA A 21 -10.54 9.21 -9.51
CA ALA A 21 -11.76 8.95 -8.77
C ALA A 21 -11.96 9.96 -7.62
N ALA A 22 -10.92 10.19 -6.81
CA ALA A 22 -11.01 11.10 -5.67
C ALA A 22 -11.31 12.54 -6.12
N ALA A 23 -10.54 13.07 -7.07
CA ALA A 23 -10.74 14.43 -7.55
C ALA A 23 -12.10 14.65 -8.21
N ALA A 24 -12.57 13.66 -8.99
CA ALA A 24 -13.85 13.71 -9.68
C ALA A 24 -15.05 13.62 -8.70
N ASN A 25 -14.98 12.72 -7.71
CA ASN A 25 -16.00 12.60 -6.67
C ASN A 25 -16.12 13.87 -5.81
N MET A 26 -15.04 14.62 -5.65
CA MET A 26 -15.07 15.95 -5.00
C MET A 26 -15.59 17.07 -5.92
N GLY A 27 -15.92 16.77 -7.19
CA GLY A 27 -16.54 17.71 -8.13
C GLY A 27 -15.55 18.45 -9.05
N SER A 28 -14.31 17.99 -9.20
CA SER A 28 -13.40 18.47 -10.24
C SER A 28 -13.67 17.79 -11.57
N LYS A 29 -13.54 18.54 -12.68
CA LYS A 29 -13.53 17.97 -14.02
C LYS A 29 -12.17 17.37 -14.31
N VAL A 30 -12.09 16.05 -14.45
CA VAL A 30 -10.84 15.29 -14.54
C VAL A 30 -10.68 14.66 -15.92
N LEU A 31 -9.50 14.79 -16.52
CA LEU A 31 -9.07 13.96 -17.65
C LEU A 31 -8.09 12.90 -17.14
N LEU A 32 -8.44 11.63 -17.28
CA LEU A 32 -7.50 10.51 -17.09
C LEU A 32 -6.91 10.12 -18.45
N ILE A 33 -5.61 10.38 -18.63
CA ILE A 33 -4.89 10.04 -19.86
C ILE A 33 -3.96 8.85 -19.64
N THR A 34 -4.04 7.87 -20.55
CA THR A 34 -3.22 6.65 -20.47
C THR A 34 -2.80 6.19 -21.87
N MET A 35 -1.67 5.52 -21.95
CA MET A 35 -1.19 4.94 -23.20
C MET A 35 -2.06 3.79 -23.72
N ASN A 36 -2.77 3.09 -22.81
CA ASN A 36 -3.58 1.94 -23.17
C ASN A 36 -4.78 1.81 -22.21
N MET A 37 -5.97 2.05 -22.73
CA MET A 37 -7.24 1.92 -22.00
C MET A 37 -7.54 0.47 -21.57
N GLN A 38 -6.96 -0.55 -22.22
CA GLN A 38 -7.18 -1.96 -21.87
C GLN A 38 -6.40 -2.39 -20.63
N THR A 39 -5.44 -1.57 -20.19
CA THR A 39 -4.54 -1.91 -19.07
C THR A 39 -4.71 -0.99 -17.85
N ILE A 40 -5.87 -0.33 -17.74
CA ILE A 40 -6.25 0.46 -16.55
C ILE A 40 -6.13 -0.42 -15.30
N ALA A 41 -5.44 0.07 -14.28
CA ALA A 41 -5.17 -0.59 -13.00
C ALA A 41 -4.60 -2.02 -13.11
N GLN A 42 -3.97 -2.38 -14.23
CA GLN A 42 -3.45 -3.73 -14.42
C GLN A 42 -2.40 -4.09 -13.37
N MET A 43 -2.59 -5.25 -12.73
CA MET A 43 -1.62 -5.86 -11.82
C MET A 43 -0.45 -6.47 -12.59
N SER A 44 0.61 -5.70 -12.81
CA SER A 44 1.76 -6.11 -13.66
C SER A 44 2.67 -7.14 -12.99
N CYS A 45 2.68 -7.17 -11.65
CA CYS A 45 3.43 -8.11 -10.83
C CYS A 45 2.48 -9.13 -10.20
N ASN A 46 2.60 -9.43 -8.91
CA ASN A 46 1.70 -10.33 -8.19
C ASN A 46 0.25 -9.82 -8.22
N PRO A 47 -0.74 -10.62 -8.68
CA PRO A 47 -2.15 -10.23 -8.65
C PRO A 47 -2.74 -10.36 -7.24
N ALA A 48 -2.19 -9.63 -6.28
CA ALA A 48 -2.62 -9.62 -4.90
C ALA A 48 -2.67 -8.21 -4.31
N MET A 49 -3.67 -7.96 -3.48
CA MET A 49 -3.84 -6.73 -2.73
C MET A 49 -3.73 -6.99 -1.23
N GLY A 50 -3.14 -6.05 -0.50
CA GLY A 50 -2.97 -6.15 0.95
C GLY A 50 -1.72 -6.94 1.36
N GLY A 51 -1.80 -7.57 2.53
CA GLY A 51 -0.65 -8.16 3.22
C GLY A 51 -0.13 -7.25 4.34
N ILE A 52 1.00 -7.62 4.94
CA ILE A 52 1.54 -6.96 6.14
C ILE A 52 1.71 -5.46 5.93
N ALA A 53 1.06 -4.66 6.76
CA ALA A 53 0.90 -3.20 6.70
C ALA A 53 0.12 -2.67 5.49
N LYS A 54 0.11 -3.38 4.38
CA LYS A 54 -0.55 -2.98 3.15
C LYS A 54 -2.06 -3.17 3.22
N GLY A 55 -2.52 -4.23 3.89
CA GLY A 55 -3.94 -4.43 4.18
C GLY A 55 -4.54 -3.27 4.98
N GLN A 56 -3.77 -2.71 5.92
CA GLN A 56 -4.14 -1.50 6.65
C GLN A 56 -4.31 -0.30 5.71
N ILE A 57 -3.38 -0.10 4.76
CA ILE A 57 -3.46 0.98 3.77
C ILE A 57 -4.72 0.84 2.90
N VAL A 58 -5.04 -0.36 2.42
CA VAL A 58 -6.26 -0.55 1.58
C VAL A 58 -7.54 -0.24 2.37
N ARG A 59 -7.60 -0.64 3.65
CA ARG A 59 -8.71 -0.28 4.56
C ARG A 59 -8.80 1.24 4.78
N GLU A 60 -7.66 1.93 4.86
CA GLU A 60 -7.62 3.39 4.98
C GLU A 60 -8.02 4.09 3.68
N ILE A 61 -7.61 3.57 2.51
CA ILE A 61 -8.08 4.05 1.21
C ILE A 61 -9.60 3.94 1.12
N ASP A 62 -10.16 2.79 1.49
CA ASP A 62 -11.60 2.57 1.49
C ASP A 62 -12.32 3.53 2.46
N ALA A 63 -11.84 3.69 3.68
CA ALA A 63 -12.39 4.62 4.66
C ALA A 63 -12.37 6.09 4.19
N MET A 64 -11.37 6.45 3.39
CA MET A 64 -11.26 7.76 2.74
C MET A 64 -12.10 7.90 1.46
N GLY A 65 -12.87 6.87 1.07
CA GLY A 65 -13.76 6.92 -0.10
C GLY A 65 -13.11 6.47 -1.40
N GLY A 66 -11.89 5.88 -1.35
CA GLY A 66 -11.24 5.27 -2.51
C GLY A 66 -11.87 3.94 -2.92
N TYR A 67 -11.51 3.45 -4.08
CA TYR A 67 -12.16 2.29 -4.72
C TYR A 67 -11.36 0.98 -4.64
N SER A 68 -10.06 1.04 -4.30
CA SER A 68 -9.20 -0.16 -4.28
C SER A 68 -9.75 -1.28 -3.39
N GLY A 69 -10.37 -0.95 -2.25
CA GLY A 69 -10.99 -1.94 -1.35
C GLY A 69 -12.19 -2.64 -2.00
N ILE A 70 -13.07 -1.89 -2.63
CA ILE A 70 -14.28 -2.40 -3.32
C ILE A 70 -13.86 -3.31 -4.48
N VAL A 71 -12.99 -2.82 -5.36
CA VAL A 71 -12.52 -3.58 -6.53
C VAL A 71 -11.77 -4.85 -6.11
N THR A 72 -11.02 -4.80 -5.01
CA THR A 72 -10.37 -5.98 -4.44
C THR A 72 -11.40 -7.02 -4.01
N ASP A 73 -12.46 -6.62 -3.31
CA ASP A 73 -13.51 -7.52 -2.82
C ASP A 73 -14.30 -8.15 -3.98
N GLU A 74 -14.55 -7.40 -5.05
CA GLU A 74 -15.28 -7.89 -6.23
C GLU A 74 -14.45 -8.81 -7.13
N SER A 75 -13.13 -8.78 -7.04
CA SER A 75 -12.22 -9.53 -7.92
C SER A 75 -11.37 -10.57 -7.19
N MET A 76 -11.49 -10.71 -5.87
CA MET A 76 -10.70 -11.66 -5.10
C MET A 76 -11.04 -13.11 -5.45
N ILE A 77 -10.02 -13.94 -5.55
CA ILE A 77 -10.12 -15.38 -5.71
C ILE A 77 -9.72 -16.16 -4.46
N GLN A 78 -9.00 -15.49 -3.53
CA GLN A 78 -8.65 -16.03 -2.22
C GLN A 78 -8.49 -14.88 -1.22
N PHE A 79 -8.91 -15.12 0.02
CA PHE A 79 -8.73 -14.18 1.14
C PHE A 79 -8.00 -14.84 2.30
N ARG A 80 -7.09 -14.10 2.93
CA ARG A 80 -6.42 -14.51 4.17
C ARG A 80 -6.20 -13.32 5.09
N MET A 81 -6.46 -13.50 6.38
CA MET A 81 -6.03 -12.58 7.43
C MET A 81 -4.65 -13.00 7.95
N LEU A 82 -3.61 -12.29 7.56
CA LEU A 82 -2.25 -12.58 7.99
C LEU A 82 -2.01 -12.12 9.43
N ASN A 83 -1.07 -12.80 10.11
CA ASN A 83 -0.64 -12.47 11.48
C ASN A 83 -1.73 -12.55 12.55
N ARG A 84 -2.76 -13.38 12.41
CA ARG A 84 -3.81 -13.55 13.43
C ARG A 84 -3.24 -13.88 14.82
N SER A 85 -2.19 -14.69 14.90
CA SER A 85 -1.53 -15.07 16.16
C SER A 85 -0.75 -13.94 16.85
N LYS A 86 -0.48 -12.83 16.14
CA LYS A 86 0.32 -11.70 16.64
C LYS A 86 -0.51 -10.55 17.23
N GLY A 87 -1.83 -10.72 17.29
CA GLY A 87 -2.75 -9.73 17.82
C GLY A 87 -3.23 -8.68 16.82
N PRO A 88 -4.29 -7.91 17.18
CA PRO A 88 -5.04 -7.05 16.27
C PRO A 88 -4.21 -5.95 15.59
N ALA A 89 -3.19 -5.41 16.26
CA ALA A 89 -2.28 -4.41 15.69
C ALA A 89 -1.47 -4.93 14.49
N MET A 90 -1.35 -6.25 14.34
CA MET A 90 -0.59 -6.92 13.29
C MET A 90 -1.49 -7.61 12.26
N TRP A 91 -2.79 -7.73 12.50
CA TRP A 91 -3.72 -8.33 11.56
C TRP A 91 -3.72 -7.56 10.24
N SER A 92 -3.52 -8.29 9.16
CA SER A 92 -3.34 -7.67 7.85
C SER A 92 -4.09 -8.48 6.79
N PRO A 93 -5.21 -7.97 6.26
CA PRO A 93 -5.94 -8.66 5.21
C PRO A 93 -5.11 -8.73 3.92
N ARG A 94 -5.17 -9.87 3.24
CA ARG A 94 -4.58 -10.12 1.93
C ARG A 94 -5.56 -10.86 1.04
N ALA A 95 -5.75 -10.37 -0.18
CA ALA A 95 -6.48 -11.06 -1.21
C ALA A 95 -5.57 -11.41 -2.39
N GLN A 96 -5.72 -12.63 -2.93
CA GLN A 96 -5.31 -12.95 -4.28
C GLN A 96 -6.47 -12.57 -5.19
N ASN A 97 -6.20 -11.89 -6.31
CA ASN A 97 -7.22 -11.38 -7.20
C ASN A 97 -7.18 -12.05 -8.58
N ASP A 98 -8.32 -12.09 -9.24
CA ASP A 98 -8.38 -12.28 -10.68
C ASP A 98 -7.89 -11.01 -11.36
N ARG A 99 -6.73 -11.11 -12.00
CA ARG A 99 -6.01 -9.96 -12.58
C ARG A 99 -6.82 -9.26 -13.67
N MET A 100 -7.53 -10.01 -14.49
CA MET A 100 -8.32 -9.46 -15.59
C MET A 100 -9.59 -8.81 -15.06
N LEU A 101 -10.26 -9.49 -14.13
CA LEU A 101 -11.46 -8.98 -13.48
C LEU A 101 -11.16 -7.71 -12.67
N PHE A 102 -10.03 -7.66 -11.96
CA PHE A 102 -9.59 -6.47 -11.21
C PHE A 102 -9.47 -5.24 -12.13
N ALA A 103 -8.78 -5.38 -13.26
CA ALA A 103 -8.64 -4.30 -14.24
C ALA A 103 -9.98 -3.88 -14.86
N SER A 104 -10.83 -4.87 -15.20
CA SER A 104 -12.17 -4.62 -15.73
C SER A 104 -13.06 -3.88 -14.74
N LYS A 105 -13.04 -4.29 -13.46
CA LYS A 105 -13.82 -3.64 -12.40
C LYS A 105 -13.35 -2.23 -12.11
N TRP A 106 -12.05 -1.97 -12.10
CA TRP A 106 -11.53 -0.61 -12.00
C TRP A 106 -11.99 0.28 -13.14
N ARG A 107 -11.93 -0.23 -14.37
CA ARG A 107 -12.40 0.51 -15.54
C ARG A 107 -13.89 0.83 -15.43
N GLU A 108 -14.71 -0.18 -15.10
CA GLU A 108 -16.16 -0.02 -14.88
C GLU A 108 -16.46 1.05 -13.82
N MET A 109 -15.75 1.02 -12.67
CA MET A 109 -15.90 2.00 -11.60
C MET A 109 -15.60 3.42 -12.08
N LEU A 110 -14.51 3.60 -12.81
CA LEU A 110 -14.10 4.91 -13.33
C LEU A 110 -15.05 5.42 -14.43
N GLU A 111 -15.52 4.57 -15.33
CA GLU A 111 -16.49 4.91 -16.37
C GLU A 111 -17.84 5.33 -15.77
N ASN A 112 -18.20 4.79 -14.59
CA ASN A 112 -19.38 5.17 -13.84
C ASN A 112 -19.16 6.35 -12.86
N THR A 113 -17.94 6.86 -12.76
CA THR A 113 -17.63 8.01 -11.90
C THR A 113 -17.91 9.31 -12.65
N PRO A 114 -18.85 10.16 -12.19
CA PRO A 114 -19.10 11.44 -12.82
C PRO A 114 -17.84 12.31 -12.89
N ASN A 115 -17.76 13.17 -13.89
CA ASN A 115 -16.66 14.14 -14.10
C ASN A 115 -15.30 13.52 -14.48
N VAL A 116 -15.22 12.22 -14.80
CA VAL A 116 -14.01 11.58 -15.35
C VAL A 116 -14.17 11.44 -16.86
N ASP A 117 -13.32 12.14 -17.61
CA ASP A 117 -13.12 11.93 -19.05
C ASP A 117 -11.87 11.11 -19.28
N PHE A 118 -11.83 10.33 -20.36
CA PHE A 118 -10.71 9.48 -20.74
C PHE A 118 -10.09 9.91 -22.06
N TYR A 119 -8.77 9.76 -22.16
CA TYR A 119 -8.09 9.89 -23.43
C TYR A 119 -6.93 8.92 -23.54
N GLN A 120 -6.83 8.24 -24.68
CA GLN A 120 -5.74 7.29 -24.92
C GLN A 120 -4.65 7.93 -25.76
N ASP A 121 -3.57 8.34 -25.11
CA ASP A 121 -2.34 8.81 -25.76
C ASP A 121 -1.18 8.75 -24.75
N ILE A 122 0.04 8.90 -25.25
CA ILE A 122 1.24 9.09 -24.43
C ILE A 122 1.42 10.58 -24.13
N VAL A 123 1.74 10.91 -22.88
CA VAL A 123 2.14 12.27 -22.51
C VAL A 123 3.66 12.40 -22.67
N THR A 124 4.09 13.35 -23.46
CA THR A 124 5.50 13.59 -23.80
C THR A 124 6.08 14.83 -23.14
N GLY A 125 5.24 15.66 -22.53
CA GLY A 125 5.70 16.87 -21.85
C GLY A 125 4.59 17.60 -21.09
N LEU A 126 5.00 18.62 -20.34
CA LEU A 126 4.15 19.51 -19.57
C LEU A 126 4.11 20.90 -20.19
N LEU A 127 2.98 21.54 -20.14
CA LEU A 127 2.86 22.98 -20.39
C LEU A 127 3.19 23.70 -19.08
N VAL A 128 4.28 24.45 -19.04
CA VAL A 128 4.73 25.18 -17.84
C VAL A 128 4.92 26.65 -18.17
N GLY A 129 4.43 27.52 -17.31
CA GLY A 129 4.59 28.96 -17.42
C GLY A 129 4.56 29.63 -16.05
N ASN A 130 5.43 30.62 -15.82
CA ASN A 130 5.51 31.37 -14.56
C ASN A 130 5.62 30.47 -13.30
N GLY A 131 6.39 29.37 -13.37
CA GLY A 131 6.56 28.43 -12.25
C GLY A 131 5.36 27.55 -11.95
N ARG A 132 4.39 27.44 -12.86
CA ARG A 132 3.15 26.64 -12.71
C ARG A 132 2.99 25.67 -13.87
N VAL A 133 2.38 24.52 -13.61
CA VAL A 133 1.85 23.68 -14.68
C VAL A 133 0.53 24.26 -15.21
N LEU A 134 0.37 24.24 -16.52
CA LEU A 134 -0.79 24.77 -17.26
C LEU A 134 -1.49 23.70 -18.10
N GLY A 135 -0.97 22.48 -18.12
CA GLY A 135 -1.48 21.37 -18.89
C GLY A 135 -0.38 20.41 -19.36
N ILE A 136 -0.68 19.65 -20.40
CA ILE A 136 0.20 18.60 -20.95
C ILE A 136 0.33 18.71 -22.47
N LYS A 137 1.41 18.07 -22.99
CA LYS A 137 1.60 17.76 -24.41
C LYS A 137 1.50 16.26 -24.62
N THR A 138 0.82 15.84 -25.67
CA THR A 138 0.64 14.43 -26.01
C THR A 138 1.49 14.01 -27.20
N GLY A 139 1.64 12.68 -27.39
CA GLY A 139 2.37 12.10 -28.51
C GLY A 139 1.74 12.40 -29.87
N LEU A 140 0.43 12.58 -29.93
CA LEU A 140 -0.30 13.00 -31.15
C LEU A 140 -0.23 14.51 -31.39
N GLY A 141 0.52 15.27 -30.57
CA GLY A 141 0.76 16.69 -30.75
C GLY A 141 -0.30 17.60 -30.13
N HIS A 142 -1.22 17.09 -29.33
CA HIS A 142 -2.23 17.92 -28.66
C HIS A 142 -1.64 18.63 -27.43
N GLU A 143 -2.01 19.88 -27.24
CA GLU A 143 -1.83 20.63 -26.01
C GLU A 143 -3.17 20.70 -25.28
N ILE A 144 -3.24 20.06 -24.09
CA ILE A 144 -4.47 19.98 -23.29
C ILE A 144 -4.25 20.79 -22.02
N LYS A 145 -5.08 21.80 -21.80
CA LYS A 145 -4.97 22.72 -20.66
C LYS A 145 -5.67 22.17 -19.41
N SER A 146 -5.06 22.44 -18.26
CA SER A 146 -5.66 22.18 -16.96
C SER A 146 -5.11 23.12 -15.88
N LYS A 147 -5.83 23.24 -14.77
CA LYS A 147 -5.38 24.02 -13.61
C LYS A 147 -4.34 23.26 -12.78
N SER A 148 -4.35 21.93 -12.82
CA SER A 148 -3.42 21.07 -12.08
C SER A 148 -3.14 19.79 -12.86
N VAL A 149 -1.97 19.18 -12.63
CA VAL A 149 -1.56 17.89 -13.21
C VAL A 149 -1.03 16.96 -12.12
N VAL A 150 -1.46 15.69 -12.17
CA VAL A 150 -0.96 14.61 -11.31
C VAL A 150 -0.22 13.60 -12.16
N LEU A 151 1.09 13.43 -11.94
CA LEU A 151 1.91 12.44 -12.63
C LEU A 151 1.94 11.12 -11.86
N THR A 152 1.59 10.04 -12.54
CA THR A 152 1.51 8.68 -11.96
C THR A 152 2.12 7.63 -12.89
N ASN A 153 3.27 7.93 -13.49
CA ASN A 153 3.86 7.23 -14.63
C ASN A 153 4.31 5.78 -14.37
N GLY A 154 4.36 5.31 -13.11
CA GLY A 154 4.73 3.94 -12.78
C GLY A 154 6.16 3.60 -13.23
N THR A 155 6.33 2.45 -13.88
CA THR A 155 7.62 1.94 -14.39
C THR A 155 7.92 2.43 -15.82
N PHE A 156 7.18 3.41 -16.35
CA PHE A 156 7.24 3.76 -17.76
C PHE A 156 8.22 4.89 -18.10
N LEU A 157 8.58 5.77 -17.13
CA LEU A 157 9.53 6.86 -17.39
C LEU A 157 10.90 6.30 -17.75
N ASN A 158 11.30 6.47 -19.02
CA ASN A 158 12.53 5.93 -19.59
C ASN A 158 12.75 4.46 -19.23
N GLY A 159 11.66 3.68 -19.21
CA GLY A 159 11.65 2.28 -18.81
C GLY A 159 12.51 1.41 -19.72
N VAL A 160 13.33 0.54 -19.11
CA VAL A 160 14.17 -0.44 -19.80
C VAL A 160 13.99 -1.81 -19.17
N ILE A 161 13.56 -2.77 -19.98
CA ILE A 161 13.39 -4.17 -19.60
C ILE A 161 14.70 -4.92 -19.87
N HIS A 162 15.16 -5.69 -18.88
CA HIS A 162 16.36 -6.50 -18.95
C HIS A 162 16.07 -7.99 -18.83
N ILE A 163 16.52 -8.79 -19.81
CA ILE A 163 16.45 -10.27 -19.81
C ILE A 163 17.81 -10.78 -20.32
N GLY A 164 18.64 -11.29 -19.42
CA GLY A 164 20.01 -11.64 -19.75
C GLY A 164 20.75 -10.46 -20.37
N GLU A 165 21.27 -10.66 -21.56
CA GLU A 165 22.01 -9.62 -22.31
C GLU A 165 21.11 -8.68 -23.12
N LYS A 166 19.78 -8.99 -23.20
CA LYS A 166 18.82 -8.20 -23.97
C LYS A 166 18.30 -7.01 -23.17
N GLN A 167 18.22 -5.85 -23.82
CA GLN A 167 17.61 -4.64 -23.32
C GLN A 167 16.49 -4.21 -24.27
N LEU A 168 15.30 -3.99 -23.74
CA LEU A 168 14.12 -3.59 -24.51
C LEU A 168 13.56 -2.31 -23.89
N GLY A 169 13.35 -1.28 -24.68
CA GLY A 169 12.68 -0.05 -24.24
C GLY A 169 11.21 -0.34 -23.91
N GLY A 170 10.79 -0.12 -22.69
CA GLY A 170 9.40 -0.35 -22.27
C GLY A 170 9.21 -0.26 -20.78
N GLY A 171 8.01 0.08 -20.36
CA GLY A 171 7.63 0.09 -18.94
C GLY A 171 7.07 -1.26 -18.45
N ARG A 172 6.62 -2.08 -19.40
CA ARG A 172 6.12 -3.45 -19.20
C ARG A 172 6.33 -4.21 -20.51
N MET A 173 6.40 -5.56 -20.44
CA MET A 173 6.60 -6.39 -21.62
C MET A 173 5.57 -6.05 -22.71
N ALA A 174 6.05 -5.79 -23.93
CA ALA A 174 5.30 -5.39 -25.12
C ALA A 174 4.63 -3.99 -25.04
N GLU A 175 4.96 -3.16 -24.05
CA GLU A 175 4.47 -1.79 -23.94
C GLU A 175 5.64 -0.79 -23.98
N LYS A 176 5.47 0.32 -24.73
CA LYS A 176 6.51 1.33 -24.93
C LYS A 176 6.85 2.08 -23.64
N ALA A 177 8.08 2.59 -23.54
CA ALA A 177 8.46 3.54 -22.50
C ALA A 177 7.83 4.93 -22.78
N ALA A 178 7.63 5.70 -21.70
CA ALA A 178 7.29 7.11 -21.77
C ALA A 178 8.58 7.94 -21.70
N THR A 179 8.82 8.77 -22.71
CA THR A 179 10.01 9.63 -22.84
C THR A 179 9.60 11.10 -22.93
N GLY A 180 10.52 12.02 -22.61
CA GLY A 180 10.32 13.46 -22.72
C GLY A 180 9.98 14.14 -21.38
N ILE A 181 9.22 13.49 -20.51
CA ILE A 181 8.83 14.06 -19.20
C ILE A 181 10.04 14.16 -18.25
N THR A 182 10.86 13.12 -18.14
CA THR A 182 12.03 13.14 -17.26
C THR A 182 13.00 14.24 -17.69
N GLU A 183 13.31 14.33 -18.97
CA GLU A 183 14.21 15.30 -19.54
C GLU A 183 13.72 16.73 -19.27
N GLN A 184 12.42 16.97 -19.46
CA GLN A 184 11.82 18.26 -19.17
C GLN A 184 11.87 18.60 -17.67
N LEU A 185 11.51 17.67 -16.78
CA LEU A 185 11.56 17.91 -15.34
C LEU A 185 12.98 18.19 -14.85
N VAL A 186 13.98 17.46 -15.36
CA VAL A 186 15.40 17.72 -15.07
C VAL A 186 15.82 19.11 -15.55
N SER A 187 15.39 19.52 -16.75
CA SER A 187 15.66 20.87 -17.26
C SER A 187 15.00 21.98 -16.42
N LEU A 188 13.91 21.66 -15.71
CA LEU A 188 13.23 22.56 -14.77
C LEU A 188 13.85 22.53 -13.35
N GLY A 189 14.93 21.77 -13.15
CA GLY A 189 15.69 21.73 -11.89
C GLY A 189 15.33 20.58 -10.95
N PHE A 190 14.52 19.62 -11.37
CA PHE A 190 14.26 18.42 -10.56
C PHE A 190 15.47 17.47 -10.57
N GLU A 191 15.78 16.90 -9.41
CA GLU A 191 16.68 15.76 -9.29
C GLU A 191 15.92 14.49 -9.71
N SER A 192 16.53 13.64 -10.51
CA SER A 192 16.02 12.30 -10.86
C SER A 192 17.08 11.25 -10.65
N ASP A 193 16.67 10.01 -10.42
CA ASP A 193 17.54 8.85 -10.30
C ASP A 193 16.80 7.62 -10.83
N ARG A 194 17.43 6.44 -10.82
CA ARG A 194 16.85 5.22 -11.36
C ARG A 194 16.62 4.17 -10.28
N LEU A 195 15.46 3.52 -10.36
CA LEU A 195 15.13 2.36 -9.54
C LEU A 195 14.88 1.14 -10.42
N LYS A 196 15.03 -0.03 -9.80
CA LYS A 196 14.80 -1.32 -10.45
C LYS A 196 13.76 -2.12 -9.67
N THR A 197 12.87 -2.76 -10.39
CA THR A 197 12.03 -3.84 -9.87
C THR A 197 12.08 -5.04 -10.81
N GLY A 198 11.32 -6.10 -10.52
CA GLY A 198 11.30 -7.27 -11.38
C GLY A 198 10.03 -8.10 -11.20
N THR A 199 9.78 -8.96 -12.16
CA THR A 199 8.67 -9.91 -12.15
C THR A 199 9.17 -11.31 -12.50
N PRO A 200 8.58 -12.40 -11.94
CA PRO A 200 8.93 -13.76 -12.31
C PRO A 200 8.30 -14.19 -13.63
N ALA A 201 8.73 -15.32 -14.12
CA ALA A 201 8.11 -16.02 -15.24
C ALA A 201 6.62 -16.34 -14.98
N ARG A 202 5.87 -16.51 -16.05
CA ARG A 202 4.50 -17.05 -16.03
C ARG A 202 4.48 -18.45 -16.61
N LEU A 203 3.81 -19.35 -15.92
CA LEU A 203 3.75 -20.76 -16.29
C LEU A 203 2.35 -21.21 -16.65
N ASP A 204 2.26 -22.26 -17.48
CA ASP A 204 1.02 -22.97 -17.77
C ASP A 204 0.67 -23.92 -16.61
N GLY A 205 -0.33 -23.57 -15.83
CA GLY A 205 -0.78 -24.34 -14.66
C GLY A 205 -1.22 -25.77 -14.95
N ARG A 206 -1.58 -26.09 -16.20
CA ARG A 206 -1.94 -27.45 -16.62
C ARG A 206 -0.75 -28.40 -16.67
N THR A 207 0.46 -27.84 -16.69
CA THR A 207 1.73 -28.58 -16.80
C THR A 207 2.45 -28.75 -15.47
N LEU A 208 1.84 -28.27 -14.38
CA LEU A 208 2.38 -28.36 -13.03
C LEU A 208 1.80 -29.56 -12.28
N ASP A 209 2.63 -30.23 -11.50
CA ASP A 209 2.24 -31.33 -10.63
C ASP A 209 2.01 -30.81 -9.19
N TYR A 210 0.78 -30.45 -8.90
CA TYR A 210 0.38 -29.90 -7.60
C TYR A 210 0.48 -30.93 -6.45
N SER A 211 0.55 -32.24 -6.75
CA SER A 211 0.69 -33.27 -5.71
C SER A 211 2.04 -33.20 -4.97
N LYS A 212 3.04 -32.53 -5.57
CA LYS A 212 4.37 -32.30 -4.99
C LYS A 212 4.48 -30.97 -4.24
N MET A 213 3.37 -30.25 -4.07
CA MET A 213 3.35 -28.94 -3.44
C MET A 213 2.42 -28.93 -2.22
N GLU A 214 2.68 -28.00 -1.31
CA GLU A 214 1.82 -27.77 -0.15
C GLU A 214 0.65 -26.83 -0.54
N GLU A 215 -0.58 -27.31 -0.39
CA GLU A 215 -1.77 -26.49 -0.64
C GLU A 215 -1.97 -25.44 0.43
N GLN A 216 -2.17 -24.20 0.02
CA GLN A 216 -2.47 -23.08 0.88
C GLN A 216 -3.88 -22.55 0.58
N LYS A 217 -4.86 -22.96 1.40
CA LYS A 217 -6.26 -22.54 1.30
C LYS A 217 -6.46 -21.12 1.81
N GLY A 218 -7.52 -20.48 1.34
CA GLY A 218 -8.03 -19.24 1.93
C GLY A 218 -8.67 -19.45 3.29
N ASP A 219 -8.91 -18.36 4.01
CA ASP A 219 -9.63 -18.38 5.28
C ASP A 219 -11.13 -18.66 5.03
N GLU A 220 -11.77 -19.38 5.94
CA GLU A 220 -13.22 -19.62 5.90
C GLU A 220 -14.00 -18.32 6.12
N ASP A 221 -13.48 -17.46 6.99
CA ASP A 221 -14.03 -16.15 7.30
C ASP A 221 -13.48 -15.07 6.35
N VAL A 222 -14.20 -14.78 5.29
CA VAL A 222 -13.85 -13.71 4.35
C VAL A 222 -14.39 -12.37 4.86
N ILE A 223 -13.54 -11.56 5.47
CA ILE A 223 -13.92 -10.23 5.98
C ILE A 223 -13.93 -9.18 4.86
N GLY A 224 -13.03 -9.32 3.86
CA GLY A 224 -12.86 -8.37 2.78
C GLY A 224 -12.10 -7.10 3.18
N PHE A 225 -12.07 -6.12 2.29
CA PHE A 225 -11.38 -4.84 2.47
C PHE A 225 -12.33 -3.65 2.61
N SER A 226 -13.41 -3.62 1.85
CA SER A 226 -14.35 -2.50 1.90
C SER A 226 -15.36 -2.64 3.04
N TYR A 227 -15.64 -1.54 3.70
CA TYR A 227 -16.72 -1.44 4.69
C TYR A 227 -18.11 -1.33 4.04
N LEU A 228 -18.18 -1.12 2.71
CA LEU A 228 -19.43 -1.10 1.95
C LEU A 228 -19.74 -2.43 1.27
N SER A 229 -18.73 -3.19 0.91
CA SER A 229 -18.89 -4.40 0.10
C SER A 229 -19.70 -5.46 0.84
N THR A 230 -20.76 -5.93 0.18
CA THR A 230 -21.57 -7.08 0.61
C THR A 230 -21.20 -8.34 -0.17
N ALA A 231 -20.63 -8.19 -1.36
CA ALA A 231 -20.22 -9.27 -2.21
C ALA A 231 -18.83 -9.78 -1.78
N LYS A 232 -18.81 -10.91 -1.10
CA LYS A 232 -17.58 -11.62 -0.73
C LYS A 232 -17.59 -12.99 -1.37
N ILE A 233 -16.42 -13.45 -1.80
CA ILE A 233 -16.30 -14.80 -2.33
C ILE A 233 -16.68 -15.83 -1.24
N PRO A 234 -17.58 -16.77 -1.50
CA PRO A 234 -17.84 -17.88 -0.57
C PRO A 234 -16.58 -18.70 -0.32
N ALA A 235 -16.34 -19.15 0.91
CA ALA A 235 -15.15 -19.92 1.27
C ALA A 235 -14.92 -21.12 0.34
N ALA A 236 -15.99 -21.85 0.00
CA ALA A 236 -15.94 -23.02 -0.89
C ALA A 236 -15.58 -22.70 -2.35
N GLN A 237 -15.67 -21.45 -2.76
CA GLN A 237 -15.36 -21.02 -4.14
C GLN A 237 -13.96 -20.42 -4.27
N GLN A 238 -13.24 -20.28 -3.16
CA GLN A 238 -11.88 -19.76 -3.19
C GLN A 238 -10.95 -20.71 -3.94
N ARG A 239 -9.99 -20.12 -4.67
CA ARG A 239 -8.89 -20.88 -5.29
C ARG A 239 -7.71 -20.97 -4.33
N SER A 240 -7.12 -22.17 -4.25
CA SER A 240 -5.89 -22.36 -3.46
C SER A 240 -4.67 -21.76 -4.18
N CYS A 241 -3.72 -21.29 -3.38
CA CYS A 241 -2.32 -21.13 -3.78
C CYS A 241 -1.54 -22.35 -3.32
N TRP A 242 -0.32 -22.55 -3.83
CA TRP A 242 0.53 -23.65 -3.41
C TRP A 242 1.91 -23.15 -3.06
N ILE A 243 2.63 -23.95 -2.27
CA ILE A 243 4.00 -23.68 -1.86
C ILE A 243 4.89 -24.79 -2.37
N THR A 244 6.02 -24.42 -2.97
CA THR A 244 7.13 -25.30 -3.31
C THR A 244 8.45 -24.60 -2.96
N TYR A 245 9.57 -25.23 -3.24
CA TYR A 245 10.88 -24.72 -2.86
C TYR A 245 11.88 -24.92 -3.98
N THR A 246 12.86 -24.02 -4.09
CA THR A 246 14.07 -24.27 -4.85
C THR A 246 14.92 -25.36 -4.15
N ASN A 247 15.90 -25.88 -4.84
CA ASN A 247 16.88 -26.85 -4.34
C ASN A 247 18.28 -26.54 -4.91
N SER A 248 19.29 -27.30 -4.53
CA SER A 248 20.66 -27.11 -5.00
C SER A 248 20.79 -27.16 -6.53
N GLN A 249 20.09 -28.08 -7.19
CA GLN A 249 20.10 -28.19 -8.66
C GLN A 249 19.55 -26.93 -9.34
N VAL A 250 18.47 -26.34 -8.78
CA VAL A 250 17.94 -25.05 -9.24
C VAL A 250 19.00 -23.95 -9.08
N HIS A 251 19.65 -23.90 -7.91
CA HIS A 251 20.67 -22.89 -7.61
C HIS A 251 21.88 -23.01 -8.54
N ASP A 252 22.38 -24.23 -8.78
CA ASP A 252 23.51 -24.48 -9.68
C ASP A 252 23.17 -24.08 -11.12
N THR A 253 21.95 -24.41 -11.58
CA THR A 253 21.50 -24.01 -12.90
C THR A 253 21.44 -22.48 -13.03
N LEU A 254 20.90 -21.77 -12.03
CA LEU A 254 20.83 -20.30 -12.05
C LEU A 254 22.22 -19.65 -12.03
N ARG A 255 23.19 -20.22 -11.27
CA ARG A 255 24.58 -19.73 -11.24
C ARG A 255 25.25 -19.75 -12.61
N THR A 256 24.90 -20.70 -13.50
CA THR A 256 25.45 -20.73 -14.87
C THR A 256 25.08 -19.51 -15.70
N GLY A 257 24.06 -18.75 -15.28
CA GLY A 257 23.62 -17.52 -15.94
C GLY A 257 24.20 -16.24 -15.36
N PHE A 258 24.97 -16.26 -14.27
CA PHE A 258 25.44 -15.07 -13.56
C PHE A 258 26.34 -14.18 -14.42
N GLU A 259 27.17 -14.74 -15.29
CA GLU A 259 27.99 -13.98 -16.22
C GLU A 259 27.17 -13.20 -17.26
N LYS A 260 25.90 -13.57 -17.49
CA LYS A 260 24.97 -12.90 -18.39
C LYS A 260 23.92 -12.06 -17.65
N SER A 261 23.99 -12.05 -16.32
CA SER A 261 23.05 -11.28 -15.49
C SER A 261 23.25 -9.78 -15.67
N PRO A 262 22.23 -9.01 -16.04
CA PRO A 262 22.36 -7.56 -16.16
C PRO A 262 22.68 -6.88 -14.83
N MET A 263 22.29 -7.49 -13.71
CA MET A 263 22.57 -7.01 -12.36
C MET A 263 24.05 -7.23 -11.99
N PHE A 264 24.60 -8.42 -12.21
CA PHE A 264 26.00 -8.72 -11.85
C PHE A 264 27.01 -8.12 -12.83
N GLN A 265 26.58 -7.83 -14.07
CA GLN A 265 27.39 -7.15 -15.06
C GLN A 265 27.33 -5.60 -14.98
N GLY A 266 26.62 -5.05 -13.97
CA GLY A 266 26.52 -3.61 -13.79
C GLY A 266 25.75 -2.88 -14.91
N ARG A 267 24.97 -3.60 -15.73
CA ARG A 267 24.13 -3.00 -16.77
C ARG A 267 22.87 -2.35 -16.20
N ILE A 268 22.37 -2.84 -15.07
CA ILE A 268 21.35 -2.21 -14.26
C ILE A 268 22.04 -1.27 -13.28
N GLN A 269 21.75 0.02 -13.38
CA GLN A 269 22.28 1.06 -12.50
C GLN A 269 21.33 1.35 -11.33
N GLY A 270 20.03 1.13 -11.53
CA GLY A 270 19.00 1.41 -10.55
C GLY A 270 19.05 0.47 -9.33
N THR A 271 18.87 1.03 -8.15
CA THR A 271 18.79 0.28 -6.90
C THR A 271 17.52 -0.59 -6.87
N GLY A 272 17.67 -1.86 -6.52
CA GLY A 272 16.57 -2.81 -6.41
C GLY A 272 15.93 -2.86 -5.01
N PRO A 273 14.70 -3.38 -4.89
CA PRO A 273 14.02 -3.46 -3.60
C PRO A 273 14.66 -4.50 -2.68
N ARG A 274 15.02 -4.09 -1.48
CA ARG A 274 15.66 -4.93 -0.45
C ARG A 274 14.83 -6.15 -0.06
N TYR A 275 13.50 -5.99 -0.04
CA TYR A 275 12.57 -7.01 0.48
C TYR A 275 11.88 -7.85 -0.62
N CYS A 276 12.23 -7.64 -1.88
CA CYS A 276 11.81 -8.48 -3.00
C CYS A 276 13.00 -8.68 -3.94
N PRO A 277 14.11 -9.27 -3.45
CA PRO A 277 15.27 -9.54 -4.28
C PRO A 277 14.92 -10.56 -5.36
N SER A 278 15.60 -10.50 -6.48
CA SER A 278 15.54 -11.54 -7.50
C SER A 278 16.08 -12.87 -6.96
N ILE A 279 15.74 -13.97 -7.60
CA ILE A 279 16.19 -15.29 -7.14
C ILE A 279 17.72 -15.40 -7.22
N GLU A 280 18.35 -14.85 -8.26
CA GLU A 280 19.80 -14.79 -8.39
C GLU A 280 20.47 -14.01 -7.26
N ASP A 281 19.85 -12.92 -6.80
CA ASP A 281 20.34 -12.13 -5.67
C ASP A 281 20.21 -12.90 -4.34
N LYS A 282 19.08 -13.62 -4.15
CA LYS A 282 18.88 -14.49 -2.96
C LYS A 282 19.95 -15.58 -2.87
N ILE A 283 20.21 -16.26 -3.98
CA ILE A 283 21.19 -17.36 -4.04
C ILE A 283 22.62 -16.84 -3.81
N ASN A 284 22.91 -15.62 -4.24
CA ASN A 284 24.22 -15.01 -4.04
C ASN A 284 24.40 -14.53 -2.60
N ARG A 285 23.41 -13.82 -2.03
CA ARG A 285 23.48 -13.25 -0.66
C ARG A 285 23.29 -14.27 0.46
N PHE A 286 22.54 -15.33 0.20
CA PHE A 286 22.22 -16.39 1.16
C PHE A 286 22.67 -17.75 0.63
N ALA A 287 23.95 -17.82 0.22
CA ALA A 287 24.53 -19.01 -0.40
C ALA A 287 24.50 -20.25 0.50
N GLU A 288 24.43 -20.04 1.83
CA GLU A 288 24.32 -21.09 2.85
C GLU A 288 22.91 -21.73 2.92
N ARG A 289 21.91 -21.15 2.25
CA ARG A 289 20.55 -21.69 2.24
C ARG A 289 20.36 -22.68 1.10
N ASP A 290 20.00 -23.90 1.43
CA ASP A 290 19.78 -24.97 0.45
C ASP A 290 18.49 -24.80 -0.35
N ARG A 291 17.54 -23.98 0.16
CA ARG A 291 16.23 -23.78 -0.47
C ARG A 291 15.63 -22.39 -0.20
N HIS A 292 14.87 -21.89 -1.15
CA HIS A 292 14.03 -20.71 -1.04
C HIS A 292 12.58 -21.06 -1.33
N GLN A 293 11.67 -20.54 -0.54
CA GLN A 293 10.23 -20.74 -0.70
C GLN A 293 9.71 -20.00 -1.95
N LEU A 294 8.85 -20.69 -2.70
CA LEU A 294 8.13 -20.20 -3.86
C LEU A 294 6.63 -20.34 -3.62
N PHE A 295 5.86 -19.31 -3.98
CA PHE A 295 4.41 -19.39 -3.99
C PHE A 295 3.93 -19.52 -5.43
N VAL A 296 3.06 -20.49 -5.67
CA VAL A 296 2.47 -20.82 -6.95
C VAL A 296 1.04 -20.28 -6.92
N GLU A 297 0.84 -19.14 -7.56
CA GLU A 297 -0.35 -18.31 -7.37
C GLU A 297 -1.13 -18.21 -8.70
N PRO A 298 -2.42 -18.62 -8.75
CA PRO A 298 -3.23 -18.43 -9.96
C PRO A 298 -3.47 -16.95 -10.22
N GLU A 299 -3.41 -16.55 -11.51
CA GLU A 299 -3.66 -15.17 -11.92
C GLU A 299 -5.15 -14.84 -12.12
N GLY A 300 -6.05 -15.79 -11.87
CA GLY A 300 -7.51 -15.59 -11.96
C GLY A 300 -8.31 -16.88 -11.84
N PHE A 301 -9.64 -16.76 -11.93
CA PHE A 301 -10.55 -17.90 -11.87
C PHE A 301 -10.47 -18.79 -13.10
N ASN A 302 -10.51 -18.19 -14.28
CA ASN A 302 -10.69 -18.85 -15.56
C ASN A 302 -9.42 -18.85 -16.42
N THR A 303 -8.26 -18.54 -15.82
CA THR A 303 -6.97 -18.59 -16.52
C THR A 303 -6.14 -19.76 -16.05
N ILE A 304 -5.34 -20.28 -16.96
CA ILE A 304 -4.30 -21.30 -16.70
C ILE A 304 -2.97 -20.66 -16.33
N GLU A 305 -2.88 -19.33 -16.34
CA GLU A 305 -1.66 -18.60 -16.07
C GLU A 305 -1.35 -18.61 -14.56
N ILE A 306 -0.13 -19.02 -14.24
CA ILE A 306 0.38 -19.10 -12.87
C ILE A 306 1.53 -18.12 -12.69
N TYR A 307 1.46 -17.34 -11.62
CA TYR A 307 2.53 -16.47 -11.11
C TYR A 307 3.40 -17.24 -10.12
N VAL A 308 4.72 -17.22 -10.31
CA VAL A 308 5.66 -17.90 -9.41
C VAL A 308 6.32 -16.88 -8.48
N ASN A 309 5.63 -16.52 -7.41
CA ASN A 309 6.13 -15.54 -6.45
C ASN A 309 7.37 -16.05 -5.73
N GLY A 310 8.41 -15.22 -5.68
CA GLY A 310 9.71 -15.58 -5.11
C GLY A 310 10.77 -15.98 -6.12
N PHE A 311 10.39 -16.20 -7.41
CA PHE A 311 11.30 -16.53 -8.51
C PHE A 311 11.47 -15.40 -9.53
N SER A 312 11.42 -14.14 -9.07
CA SER A 312 11.73 -13.00 -9.94
C SER A 312 13.18 -13.10 -10.42
N SER A 313 13.41 -12.94 -11.72
CA SER A 313 14.75 -13.09 -12.32
C SER A 313 14.91 -12.20 -13.54
N SER A 314 16.14 -11.76 -13.78
CA SER A 314 16.57 -11.09 -15.02
C SER A 314 17.58 -11.91 -15.83
N LEU A 315 17.82 -13.15 -15.45
CA LEU A 315 18.70 -14.07 -16.17
C LEU A 315 18.18 -14.39 -17.58
N PRO A 316 19.02 -14.94 -18.48
CA PRO A 316 18.57 -15.41 -19.80
C PRO A 316 17.38 -16.37 -19.69
N GLU A 317 16.47 -16.29 -20.66
CA GLU A 317 15.21 -17.05 -20.68
C GLU A 317 15.43 -18.57 -20.60
N ASP A 318 16.42 -19.11 -21.33
CA ASP A 318 16.78 -20.51 -21.34
C ASP A 318 17.24 -21.00 -19.96
N ILE A 319 18.03 -20.19 -19.25
CA ILE A 319 18.48 -20.48 -17.88
C ILE A 319 17.29 -20.47 -16.91
N GLN A 320 16.40 -19.47 -17.02
CA GLN A 320 15.20 -19.42 -16.19
C GLN A 320 14.34 -20.68 -16.38
N HIS A 321 14.08 -21.07 -17.63
CA HIS A 321 13.27 -22.24 -17.94
C HIS A 321 13.93 -23.55 -17.47
N LYS A 322 15.22 -23.72 -17.70
CA LYS A 322 15.98 -24.89 -17.22
C LYS A 322 15.95 -25.00 -15.70
N ALA A 323 16.14 -23.89 -14.99
CA ALA A 323 16.10 -23.87 -13.53
C ALA A 323 14.69 -24.17 -12.99
N LEU A 324 13.63 -23.61 -13.61
CA LEU A 324 12.25 -23.90 -13.23
C LEU A 324 11.92 -25.39 -13.34
N LYS A 325 12.39 -26.09 -14.38
CA LYS A 325 12.19 -27.54 -14.52
C LYS A 325 12.83 -28.39 -13.42
N SER A 326 13.73 -27.83 -12.64
CA SER A 326 14.35 -28.52 -11.49
C SER A 326 13.63 -28.23 -10.16
N VAL A 327 12.58 -27.40 -10.17
CA VAL A 327 11.73 -27.14 -9.01
C VAL A 327 10.72 -28.29 -8.85
N PRO A 328 10.55 -28.86 -7.64
CA PRO A 328 9.54 -29.89 -7.39
C PRO A 328 8.14 -29.48 -7.83
N GLY A 329 7.53 -30.29 -8.69
CA GLY A 329 6.22 -30.02 -9.30
C GLY A 329 6.27 -29.23 -10.61
N PHE A 330 7.45 -28.77 -11.06
CA PHE A 330 7.60 -27.99 -12.30
C PHE A 330 8.35 -28.74 -13.40
N GLU A 331 8.61 -30.02 -13.25
CA GLU A 331 9.46 -30.82 -14.13
C GLU A 331 9.03 -30.76 -15.62
N ASN A 332 7.72 -30.63 -15.85
CA ASN A 332 7.12 -30.54 -17.19
C ASN A 332 6.61 -29.13 -17.53
N CYS A 333 6.98 -28.10 -16.74
CA CYS A 333 6.42 -26.78 -16.89
C CYS A 333 6.64 -26.18 -18.29
N LYS A 334 5.61 -25.55 -18.82
CA LYS A 334 5.68 -24.67 -19.99
C LYS A 334 5.63 -23.22 -19.53
N MET A 335 6.52 -22.42 -20.08
CA MET A 335 6.64 -21.01 -19.74
C MET A 335 5.94 -20.16 -20.81
N PHE A 336 5.01 -19.30 -20.40
CA PHE A 336 4.32 -18.36 -21.30
C PHE A 336 5.19 -17.14 -21.61
N ARG A 337 5.89 -16.63 -20.60
CA ARG A 337 6.84 -15.52 -20.72
C ARG A 337 7.88 -15.58 -19.61
N PRO A 338 9.13 -15.15 -19.90
CA PRO A 338 10.18 -15.12 -18.89
C PRO A 338 9.92 -14.05 -17.83
N GLY A 339 10.59 -14.19 -16.69
CA GLY A 339 10.83 -13.11 -15.75
C GLY A 339 11.75 -12.05 -16.37
N TYR A 340 11.64 -10.83 -15.87
CA TYR A 340 12.51 -9.72 -16.28
C TYR A 340 12.70 -8.72 -15.16
N ALA A 341 13.79 -7.96 -15.23
CA ALA A 341 13.94 -6.73 -14.47
C ALA A 341 13.46 -5.55 -15.31
N ILE A 342 12.86 -4.57 -14.64
CA ILE A 342 12.51 -3.27 -15.21
C ILE A 342 13.23 -2.18 -14.45
N GLU A 343 13.94 -1.32 -15.15
CA GLU A 343 14.61 -0.15 -14.65
C GLU A 343 13.92 1.09 -15.19
N TYR A 344 13.68 2.09 -14.35
CA TYR A 344 12.88 3.26 -14.67
C TYR A 344 13.31 4.48 -13.86
N ASP A 345 13.00 5.68 -14.36
CA ASP A 345 13.29 6.91 -13.65
C ASP A 345 12.28 7.17 -12.52
N PHE A 346 12.78 7.75 -11.42
CA PHE A 346 11.99 8.28 -10.34
C PHE A 346 12.54 9.62 -9.87
N PHE A 347 11.76 10.35 -9.10
CA PHE A 347 12.15 11.63 -8.54
C PHE A 347 12.18 11.53 -7.01
N PRO A 348 13.33 11.85 -6.35
CA PRO A 348 13.41 11.82 -4.89
C PRO A 348 12.26 12.59 -4.25
N PRO A 349 11.43 11.95 -3.40
CA PRO A 349 10.20 12.54 -2.87
C PRO A 349 10.43 13.68 -1.88
N THR A 350 11.67 13.92 -1.46
CA THR A 350 12.07 15.11 -0.69
C THR A 350 11.82 16.42 -1.44
N GLN A 351 11.60 16.36 -2.76
CA GLN A 351 11.23 17.49 -3.61
C GLN A 351 9.72 17.84 -3.57
N LEU A 352 8.95 17.07 -2.78
CA LEU A 352 7.51 17.28 -2.61
C LEU A 352 7.19 17.96 -1.27
N LYS A 353 6.04 18.63 -1.25
CA LYS A 353 5.35 19.05 -0.04
C LYS A 353 4.53 17.88 0.53
N PHE A 354 4.06 17.97 1.78
CA PHE A 354 3.26 16.90 2.43
C PHE A 354 1.91 16.62 1.76
N ASN A 355 1.42 17.53 0.94
CA ASN A 355 0.25 17.34 0.09
C ASN A 355 0.57 16.70 -1.26
N LEU A 356 1.81 16.23 -1.47
CA LEU A 356 2.35 15.64 -2.70
C LEU A 356 2.48 16.63 -3.88
N GLU A 357 2.27 17.93 -3.68
CA GLU A 357 2.60 18.95 -4.65
C GLU A 357 4.12 19.13 -4.72
N THR A 358 4.67 19.37 -5.91
CA THR A 358 6.10 19.64 -6.06
C THR A 358 6.48 20.99 -5.45
N LYS A 359 7.73 21.10 -4.96
CA LYS A 359 8.25 22.37 -4.41
C LYS A 359 8.64 23.37 -5.49
N LEU A 360 9.04 22.88 -6.67
CA LEU A 360 9.57 23.70 -7.77
C LEU A 360 8.48 24.25 -8.70
N ILE A 361 7.46 23.44 -8.99
CA ILE A 361 6.39 23.81 -9.95
C ILE A 361 5.05 23.73 -9.22
N GLU A 362 4.34 24.85 -9.15
CA GLU A 362 3.00 24.91 -8.56
C GLU A 362 1.98 24.09 -9.36
N ASN A 363 1.00 23.52 -8.68
CA ASN A 363 -0.11 22.73 -9.22
C ASN A 363 0.32 21.41 -9.88
N LEU A 364 1.59 21.01 -9.74
CA LEU A 364 2.12 19.73 -10.21
C LEU A 364 2.27 18.77 -9.02
N PHE A 365 1.65 17.59 -9.12
CA PHE A 365 1.64 16.55 -8.08
C PHE A 365 2.25 15.26 -8.60
N PHE A 366 2.98 14.54 -7.74
CA PHE A 366 3.52 13.22 -8.03
C PHE A 366 2.92 12.16 -7.11
N ALA A 367 2.55 11.00 -7.66
CA ALA A 367 2.02 9.90 -6.86
C ALA A 367 2.43 8.52 -7.41
N GLY A 368 2.75 7.60 -6.51
CA GLY A 368 3.11 6.23 -6.83
C GLY A 368 4.60 6.03 -7.07
N GLN A 369 4.96 5.18 -8.03
CA GLN A 369 6.35 4.78 -8.27
C GLN A 369 7.27 5.93 -8.69
N ILE A 370 6.75 6.98 -9.26
CA ILE A 370 7.51 8.22 -9.57
C ILE A 370 8.17 8.80 -8.30
N ASN A 371 7.65 8.50 -7.12
CA ASN A 371 8.17 8.90 -5.81
C ASN A 371 9.07 7.82 -5.17
N GLY A 372 9.49 6.80 -5.92
CA GLY A 372 10.36 5.74 -5.43
C GLY A 372 9.68 4.69 -4.55
N THR A 373 8.37 4.52 -4.62
CA THR A 373 7.66 3.42 -3.93
C THR A 373 7.51 2.20 -4.83
N THR A 374 7.39 1.01 -4.22
CA THR A 374 7.01 -0.21 -4.94
C THR A 374 5.86 -0.89 -4.22
N GLY A 375 4.74 -1.05 -4.92
CA GLY A 375 3.52 -1.70 -4.44
C GLY A 375 2.27 -0.96 -4.87
N TYR A 376 1.22 -1.73 -5.13
CA TYR A 376 -0.06 -1.21 -5.60
C TYR A 376 -0.74 -0.33 -4.55
N GLU A 377 -0.66 -0.75 -3.29
CA GLU A 377 -1.28 -0.07 -2.14
C GLU A 377 -0.58 1.25 -1.85
N GLU A 378 0.76 1.27 -1.90
CA GLU A 378 1.56 2.49 -1.76
C GLU A 378 1.29 3.48 -2.89
N ALA A 379 1.07 2.98 -4.10
CA ALA A 379 0.72 3.83 -5.24
C ALA A 379 -0.71 4.36 -5.12
N ALA A 380 -1.67 3.50 -4.79
CA ALA A 380 -3.08 3.84 -4.64
C ALA A 380 -3.30 4.93 -3.57
N CYS A 381 -2.70 4.78 -2.38
CA CYS A 381 -2.87 5.77 -1.31
C CYS A 381 -2.23 7.14 -1.64
N GLN A 382 -1.09 7.15 -2.34
CA GLN A 382 -0.51 8.40 -2.82
C GLN A 382 -1.40 9.04 -3.89
N GLY A 383 -1.95 8.23 -4.82
CA GLY A 383 -2.90 8.70 -5.82
C GLY A 383 -4.12 9.34 -5.21
N LEU A 384 -4.76 8.66 -4.25
CA LEU A 384 -5.89 9.19 -3.49
C LEU A 384 -5.57 10.56 -2.88
N MET A 385 -4.45 10.66 -2.15
CA MET A 385 -4.05 11.92 -1.49
C MET A 385 -3.68 13.01 -2.48
N ALA A 386 -3.01 12.68 -3.60
CA ALA A 386 -2.70 13.64 -4.65
C ALA A 386 -3.96 14.15 -5.35
N GLY A 387 -4.93 13.28 -5.64
CA GLY A 387 -6.21 13.66 -6.23
C GLY A 387 -7.01 14.61 -5.33
N ILE A 388 -7.11 14.27 -4.03
CA ILE A 388 -7.73 15.12 -3.01
C ILE A 388 -7.05 16.49 -2.99
N ASN A 389 -5.72 16.53 -2.90
CA ASN A 389 -4.98 17.79 -2.76
C ASN A 389 -4.92 18.61 -4.04
N ALA A 390 -4.95 17.96 -5.20
CA ALA A 390 -5.11 18.68 -6.48
C ALA A 390 -6.47 19.37 -6.56
N HIS A 391 -7.56 18.69 -6.11
CA HIS A 391 -8.88 19.31 -5.99
C HIS A 391 -8.87 20.50 -5.02
N GLN A 392 -8.31 20.31 -3.81
CA GLN A 392 -8.20 21.38 -2.80
C GLN A 392 -7.46 22.60 -3.37
N LYS A 393 -6.33 22.38 -4.05
CA LYS A 393 -5.54 23.43 -4.68
C LYS A 393 -6.31 24.19 -5.74
N VAL A 394 -7.04 23.50 -6.62
CA VAL A 394 -7.87 24.10 -7.67
C VAL A 394 -9.02 24.92 -7.10
N ARG A 395 -9.55 24.52 -5.95
CA ARG A 395 -10.64 25.23 -5.24
C ARG A 395 -10.13 26.26 -4.25
N LEU A 396 -8.82 26.47 -4.13
CA LEU A 396 -8.19 27.39 -3.17
C LEU A 396 -8.55 27.07 -1.70
N LEU A 397 -8.66 25.77 -1.39
CA LEU A 397 -8.92 25.24 -0.08
C LEU A 397 -7.63 24.76 0.59
N ASP A 398 -7.66 24.59 1.91
CA ASP A 398 -6.51 24.09 2.66
C ASP A 398 -6.15 22.66 2.27
N PRO A 399 -4.86 22.32 2.21
CA PRO A 399 -4.41 20.98 1.88
C PRO A 399 -4.81 19.97 2.95
N VAL A 400 -5.16 18.76 2.52
CA VAL A 400 -5.45 17.63 3.38
C VAL A 400 -4.18 16.84 3.65
N ILE A 401 -3.76 16.80 4.90
CA ILE A 401 -2.58 16.06 5.35
C ILE A 401 -3.00 15.08 6.43
N LEU A 402 -2.67 13.80 6.26
CA LEU A 402 -2.84 12.78 7.28
C LEU A 402 -1.56 12.68 8.12
N LYS A 403 -1.71 12.73 9.44
CA LYS A 403 -0.59 12.61 10.38
C LYS A 403 -0.18 11.14 10.54
N ARG A 404 1.06 10.90 10.97
CA ARG A 404 1.58 9.56 11.32
C ARG A 404 0.75 8.85 12.39
N SER A 405 0.09 9.60 13.27
CA SER A 405 -0.81 9.07 14.31
C SER A 405 -2.23 8.83 13.84
N GLU A 406 -2.59 9.27 12.63
CA GLU A 406 -3.94 9.13 12.08
C GLU A 406 -4.05 7.96 11.08
N ALA A 407 -2.99 7.69 10.30
CA ALA A 407 -3.03 6.71 9.23
C ALA A 407 -1.64 6.16 8.85
N TYR A 408 -1.59 4.91 8.36
CA TYR A 408 -0.43 4.37 7.65
C TYR A 408 -0.12 5.19 6.38
N ILE A 409 -1.13 5.74 5.72
CA ILE A 409 -0.97 6.69 4.62
C ILE A 409 -0.14 7.90 5.08
N GLY A 410 -0.43 8.43 6.27
CA GLY A 410 0.34 9.52 6.86
C GLY A 410 1.79 9.13 7.18
N VAL A 411 2.00 7.90 7.70
CA VAL A 411 3.34 7.35 7.93
C VAL A 411 4.13 7.25 6.62
N LEU A 412 3.52 6.74 5.57
CA LEU A 412 4.14 6.58 4.26
C LEU A 412 4.57 7.92 3.66
N ILE A 413 3.67 8.90 3.61
CA ILE A 413 3.96 10.21 3.02
C ILE A 413 5.03 10.95 3.83
N ASP A 414 4.94 10.90 5.16
CA ASP A 414 5.94 11.50 6.04
C ASP A 414 7.33 10.87 5.84
N ASP A 415 7.42 9.53 5.77
CA ASP A 415 8.68 8.84 5.51
C ASP A 415 9.28 9.24 4.15
N LEU A 416 8.47 9.26 3.09
CA LEU A 416 8.92 9.64 1.75
C LEU A 416 9.53 11.05 1.73
N ILE A 417 8.83 12.02 2.30
CA ILE A 417 9.21 13.43 2.20
C ILE A 417 10.38 13.77 3.13
N ASN A 418 10.42 13.21 4.34
CA ASN A 418 11.45 13.53 5.31
C ASN A 418 12.70 12.67 5.21
N LYS A 419 12.56 11.39 4.82
CA LYS A 419 13.70 10.44 4.76
C LYS A 419 14.22 10.26 3.34
N GLY A 420 13.38 10.52 2.34
CA GLY A 420 13.71 10.20 0.95
C GLY A 420 13.65 8.69 0.68
N THR A 421 14.17 8.30 -0.48
CA THR A 421 14.19 6.90 -0.95
C THR A 421 15.53 6.59 -1.60
N ASP A 422 16.46 6.01 -0.85
CA ASP A 422 17.72 5.49 -1.39
C ASP A 422 17.55 4.09 -2.02
N GLU A 423 16.47 3.41 -1.67
CA GLU A 423 16.00 2.13 -2.22
C GLU A 423 14.47 2.17 -2.37
N PRO A 424 13.86 1.34 -3.23
CA PRO A 424 12.41 1.33 -3.40
C PRO A 424 11.67 1.18 -2.06
N TYR A 425 10.89 2.21 -1.69
CA TYR A 425 10.17 2.24 -0.43
C TYR A 425 9.08 1.18 -0.40
N ARG A 426 8.98 0.51 0.74
CA ARG A 426 7.92 -0.45 1.04
C ARG A 426 7.40 -0.25 2.47
N MET A 427 6.07 -0.29 2.64
CA MET A 427 5.45 -0.18 3.95
C MET A 427 5.56 -1.48 4.74
N PHE A 428 5.87 -1.34 6.03
CA PHE A 428 5.88 -2.39 7.05
C PHE A 428 5.26 -1.88 8.34
N THR A 429 4.73 -2.79 9.16
CA THR A 429 4.16 -2.44 10.48
C THR A 429 5.19 -1.81 11.43
N SER A 430 6.48 -2.13 11.26
CA SER A 430 7.57 -1.54 12.06
C SER A 430 7.81 -0.05 11.78
N ARG A 431 7.30 0.49 10.68
CA ARG A 431 7.42 1.93 10.37
C ARG A 431 6.42 2.79 11.12
N ALA A 432 5.34 2.20 11.63
CA ALA A 432 4.31 2.89 12.40
C ALA A 432 4.61 2.81 13.90
N GLU A 433 4.77 3.94 14.55
CA GLU A 433 5.00 4.08 15.99
C GLU A 433 3.73 3.74 16.79
N PHE A 434 2.56 4.08 16.25
CA PHE A 434 1.25 3.98 16.90
C PHE A 434 0.38 2.87 16.29
N ARG A 435 0.96 1.69 16.04
CA ARG A 435 0.27 0.61 15.33
C ARG A 435 -0.95 0.04 16.06
N THR A 436 -1.04 0.21 17.39
CA THR A 436 -2.23 -0.19 18.15
C THR A 436 -3.41 0.76 17.88
N LEU A 437 -3.14 2.02 17.59
CA LEU A 437 -4.14 2.99 17.12
C LEU A 437 -4.49 2.79 15.65
N LEU A 438 -3.50 2.40 14.80
CA LEU A 438 -3.63 2.33 13.34
C LEU A 438 -4.02 0.93 12.84
N ARG A 439 -4.94 0.23 13.54
CA ARG A 439 -5.38 -1.10 13.15
C ARG A 439 -6.21 -1.08 11.87
N GLN A 440 -6.21 -2.21 11.15
CA GLN A 440 -7.03 -2.38 9.93
C GLN A 440 -8.54 -2.38 10.24
N ASP A 441 -8.93 -2.83 11.42
CA ASP A 441 -10.32 -2.99 11.85
C ASP A 441 -11.01 -1.68 12.26
N ASN A 442 -10.24 -0.60 12.47
CA ASN A 442 -10.76 0.69 12.91
C ASN A 442 -10.45 1.85 11.93
N ALA A 443 -10.00 1.55 10.72
CA ALA A 443 -9.68 2.61 9.75
C ALA A 443 -10.91 3.46 9.40
N ASP A 444 -12.08 2.85 9.32
CA ASP A 444 -13.37 3.51 9.13
C ASP A 444 -13.68 4.51 10.26
N ILE A 445 -13.51 4.09 11.51
CA ILE A 445 -13.74 4.93 12.70
C ILE A 445 -12.80 6.14 12.70
N ARG A 446 -11.54 5.97 12.25
CA ARG A 446 -10.54 7.03 12.25
C ARG A 446 -10.69 8.05 11.12
N LEU A 447 -11.12 7.61 9.93
CA LEU A 447 -10.95 8.39 8.70
C LEU A 447 -12.25 8.77 8.01
N THR A 448 -13.34 8.01 8.17
CA THR A 448 -14.57 8.23 7.39
C THR A 448 -15.23 9.59 7.68
N GLU A 449 -15.21 10.06 8.94
CA GLU A 449 -15.75 11.39 9.27
C GLU A 449 -14.97 12.51 8.54
N LYS A 450 -13.64 12.39 8.45
CA LYS A 450 -12.78 13.33 7.70
C LYS A 450 -13.13 13.28 6.21
N SER A 451 -13.24 12.07 5.66
CA SER A 451 -13.61 11.85 4.26
C SER A 451 -15.00 12.39 3.90
N TYR A 452 -15.98 12.21 4.81
CA TYR A 452 -17.33 12.73 4.63
C TYR A 452 -17.35 14.26 4.57
N ARG A 453 -16.59 14.93 5.44
CA ARG A 453 -16.44 16.40 5.42
C ARG A 453 -15.80 16.92 4.13
N LEU A 454 -14.94 16.11 3.49
CA LEU A 454 -14.33 16.41 2.20
C LEU A 454 -15.27 16.14 1.01
N GLY A 455 -16.44 15.54 1.24
CA GLY A 455 -17.38 15.16 0.19
C GLY A 455 -17.04 13.87 -0.55
N LEU A 456 -16.08 13.07 -0.03
CA LEU A 456 -15.65 11.80 -0.64
C LEU A 456 -16.43 10.59 -0.13
N ALA A 457 -16.53 10.43 1.19
CA ALA A 457 -17.32 9.33 1.75
C ALA A 457 -18.82 9.62 1.56
N SER A 458 -19.55 8.60 1.12
CA SER A 458 -21.00 8.66 0.96
C SER A 458 -21.72 8.76 2.31
N ARG A 459 -23.00 9.21 2.26
CA ARG A 459 -23.88 9.22 3.42
C ARG A 459 -24.02 7.80 4.01
N GLU A 460 -24.11 6.78 3.18
CA GLU A 460 -24.17 5.39 3.63
C GLU A 460 -22.93 5.01 4.46
N ARG A 461 -21.72 5.41 4.02
CA ARG A 461 -20.47 5.11 4.76
C ARG A 461 -20.48 5.72 6.15
N ILE A 462 -20.81 7.00 6.26
CA ILE A 462 -20.77 7.68 7.55
C ILE A 462 -21.86 7.16 8.51
N GLU A 463 -23.05 6.84 8.01
CA GLU A 463 -24.12 6.23 8.80
C GLU A 463 -23.71 4.84 9.32
N LYS A 464 -23.08 3.98 8.49
CA LYS A 464 -22.54 2.69 8.94
C LYS A 464 -21.51 2.85 10.05
N VAL A 465 -20.59 3.81 9.93
CA VAL A 465 -19.56 4.06 10.97
C VAL A 465 -20.18 4.56 12.26
N ARG A 466 -21.14 5.48 12.21
CA ARG A 466 -21.85 5.99 13.39
C ARG A 466 -22.62 4.88 14.09
N ASN A 467 -23.32 4.05 13.34
CA ASN A 467 -24.02 2.86 13.87
C ASN A 467 -23.05 1.86 14.51
N LYS A 468 -21.89 1.62 13.88
CA LYS A 468 -20.83 0.76 14.44
C LYS A 468 -20.33 1.28 15.78
N ILE A 469 -20.02 2.57 15.88
CA ILE A 469 -19.55 3.21 17.11
C ILE A 469 -20.59 3.06 18.23
N GLU A 470 -21.86 3.34 17.94
CA GLU A 470 -22.94 3.23 18.92
C GLU A 470 -23.19 1.78 19.33
N SER A 471 -23.19 0.84 18.38
CA SER A 471 -23.34 -0.60 18.67
C SER A 471 -22.22 -1.14 19.55
N VAL A 472 -20.96 -0.72 19.31
CA VAL A 472 -19.84 -1.10 20.17
C VAL A 472 -20.01 -0.58 21.59
N LYS A 473 -20.48 0.66 21.75
CA LYS A 473 -20.77 1.25 23.05
C LYS A 473 -21.88 0.47 23.76
N MET A 474 -23.00 0.24 23.10
CA MET A 474 -24.12 -0.53 23.65
C MET A 474 -23.71 -1.95 24.06
N ALA A 475 -22.98 -2.67 23.22
CA ALA A 475 -22.50 -4.02 23.53
C ALA A 475 -21.55 -4.02 24.73
N THR A 476 -20.68 -3.00 24.85
CA THR A 476 -19.81 -2.84 26.01
C THR A 476 -20.59 -2.58 27.29
N GLU A 477 -21.63 -1.75 27.26
CA GLU A 477 -22.52 -1.49 28.40
C GLU A 477 -23.28 -2.75 28.82
N VAL A 478 -23.82 -3.51 27.87
CA VAL A 478 -24.47 -4.81 28.13
C VAL A 478 -23.52 -5.74 28.87
N LEU A 479 -22.29 -5.92 28.38
CA LEU A 479 -21.29 -6.78 29.00
C LEU A 479 -20.83 -6.30 30.37
N SER A 480 -20.75 -5.00 30.61
CA SER A 480 -20.35 -4.45 31.89
C SER A 480 -21.36 -4.74 33.01
N ASN A 481 -22.63 -4.91 32.63
CA ASN A 481 -23.73 -5.20 33.55
C ASN A 481 -23.96 -6.69 33.80
N ILE A 482 -23.36 -7.58 33.00
CA ILE A 482 -23.48 -9.03 33.16
C ILE A 482 -22.34 -9.55 34.02
N ALA A 483 -22.73 -10.33 35.06
CA ALA A 483 -21.81 -11.15 35.82
C ALA A 483 -22.18 -12.64 35.65
N LEU A 484 -21.16 -13.48 35.63
CA LEU A 484 -21.27 -14.91 35.41
C LEU A 484 -20.98 -15.67 36.70
N GLU A 485 -21.79 -16.69 36.96
CA GLU A 485 -21.58 -17.64 38.07
C GLU A 485 -20.55 -18.72 37.64
N PRO A 486 -19.91 -19.39 38.63
CA PRO A 486 -18.94 -20.45 38.32
C PRO A 486 -19.47 -21.56 37.43
N ASP A 487 -20.70 -21.99 37.62
CA ASP A 487 -21.36 -23.05 36.85
C ASP A 487 -21.68 -22.63 35.41
N GLU A 488 -21.88 -21.34 35.15
CA GLU A 488 -22.13 -20.81 33.81
C GLU A 488 -20.85 -20.77 32.93
N VAL A 489 -19.67 -20.52 33.52
CA VAL A 489 -18.46 -20.23 32.74
C VAL A 489 -17.34 -21.26 32.92
N ASN A 490 -17.25 -21.97 34.05
CA ASN A 490 -16.18 -22.94 34.31
C ASN A 490 -16.08 -24.06 33.27
N PRO A 491 -17.17 -24.59 32.68
CA PRO A 491 -17.07 -25.58 31.61
C PRO A 491 -16.28 -25.06 30.39
N LEU A 492 -16.45 -23.78 30.05
CA LEU A 492 -15.66 -23.14 28.99
C LEU A 492 -14.20 -22.96 29.42
N LEU A 493 -13.96 -22.49 30.66
CA LEU A 493 -12.61 -22.23 31.17
C LEU A 493 -11.78 -23.52 31.24
N GLU A 494 -12.37 -24.62 31.69
CA GLU A 494 -11.74 -25.95 31.72
C GLU A 494 -11.37 -26.44 30.31
N ASN A 495 -12.30 -26.30 29.36
CA ASN A 495 -12.09 -26.71 27.97
C ASN A 495 -10.91 -25.99 27.31
N ILE A 496 -10.68 -24.72 27.63
CA ILE A 496 -9.58 -23.91 27.11
C ILE A 496 -8.35 -23.89 28.05
N GLN A 497 -8.32 -24.74 29.06
CA GLN A 497 -7.25 -24.84 30.06
C GLN A 497 -6.94 -23.51 30.78
N SER A 498 -7.97 -22.71 31.04
CA SER A 498 -7.89 -21.47 31.84
C SER A 498 -8.31 -21.73 33.29
N SER A 499 -7.80 -20.97 34.24
CA SER A 499 -8.15 -21.09 35.66
C SER A 499 -9.65 -20.87 35.88
N VAL A 500 -10.30 -21.79 36.57
CA VAL A 500 -11.72 -21.68 36.96
C VAL A 500 -11.95 -20.52 37.93
N ILE A 501 -13.19 -20.02 37.98
CA ILE A 501 -13.59 -19.03 38.99
C ILE A 501 -14.31 -19.73 40.12
N VAL A 502 -14.13 -19.25 41.34
CA VAL A 502 -14.78 -19.80 42.57
C VAL A 502 -15.92 -18.93 43.07
N THR A 503 -15.99 -17.67 42.60
CA THR A 503 -17.05 -16.74 42.95
C THR A 503 -17.51 -16.01 41.69
N ARG A 504 -18.72 -15.46 41.72
CA ARG A 504 -19.30 -14.64 40.66
C ARG A 504 -18.34 -13.52 40.20
N GLN A 505 -18.11 -13.41 38.90
CA GLN A 505 -17.24 -12.38 38.29
C GLN A 505 -17.94 -11.66 37.17
N LYS A 506 -17.57 -10.39 36.94
CA LYS A 506 -18.06 -9.63 35.78
C LYS A 506 -17.50 -10.20 34.48
N THR A 507 -18.33 -10.26 33.45
CA THR A 507 -17.97 -10.80 32.12
C THR A 507 -16.72 -10.15 31.56
N LEU A 508 -16.61 -8.82 31.68
CA LEU A 508 -15.42 -8.08 31.19
C LEU A 508 -14.13 -8.50 31.89
N GLN A 509 -14.16 -8.84 33.19
CA GLN A 509 -12.98 -9.32 33.92
C GLN A 509 -12.50 -10.69 33.42
N ILE A 510 -13.44 -11.55 33.09
CA ILE A 510 -13.14 -12.87 32.50
C ILE A 510 -12.59 -12.70 31.09
N LEU A 511 -13.18 -11.82 30.29
CA LEU A 511 -12.75 -11.52 28.91
C LEU A 511 -11.30 -10.99 28.82
N LEU A 512 -10.80 -10.31 29.86
CA LEU A 512 -9.40 -9.82 29.88
C LEU A 512 -8.35 -10.94 29.92
N ARG A 513 -8.73 -12.19 30.19
CA ARG A 513 -7.80 -13.32 30.17
C ARG A 513 -7.32 -13.60 28.74
N PRO A 514 -6.04 -13.93 28.53
CA PRO A 514 -5.43 -14.01 27.18
C PRO A 514 -6.13 -14.97 26.21
N ASN A 515 -6.54 -16.14 26.70
CA ASN A 515 -7.06 -17.23 25.85
C ASN A 515 -8.59 -17.24 25.72
N ILE A 516 -9.27 -16.20 26.18
CA ILE A 516 -10.73 -16.10 26.13
C ILE A 516 -11.15 -15.13 25.04
N GLY A 517 -12.00 -15.57 24.11
CA GLY A 517 -12.61 -14.72 23.09
C GLY A 517 -14.08 -14.46 23.40
N LEU A 518 -14.55 -13.23 23.11
CA LEU A 518 -15.94 -12.85 23.37
C LEU A 518 -16.94 -13.69 22.56
N ILE A 519 -16.61 -13.99 21.30
CA ILE A 519 -17.45 -14.84 20.44
C ILE A 519 -17.53 -16.26 20.99
N ALA A 520 -16.42 -16.82 21.47
CA ALA A 520 -16.41 -18.14 22.10
C ALA A 520 -17.25 -18.17 23.38
N MET A 521 -17.16 -17.13 24.22
CA MET A 521 -18.01 -16.96 25.39
C MET A 521 -19.50 -16.86 25.02
N ALA A 522 -19.84 -16.04 24.00
CA ALA A 522 -21.22 -15.88 23.56
C ALA A 522 -21.82 -17.18 23.01
N ASN A 523 -21.01 -18.02 22.36
CA ASN A 523 -21.47 -19.32 21.84
C ASN A 523 -21.64 -20.38 22.94
N ALA A 524 -20.79 -20.37 23.98
CA ALA A 524 -20.79 -21.36 25.05
C ALA A 524 -21.77 -21.04 26.19
N ILE A 525 -22.05 -19.76 26.44
CA ILE A 525 -22.82 -19.32 27.60
C ILE A 525 -24.17 -18.78 27.14
N PRO A 526 -25.31 -19.49 27.42
CA PRO A 526 -26.64 -19.11 26.92
C PRO A 526 -27.05 -17.68 27.28
N LYS A 527 -26.71 -17.23 28.48
CA LYS A 527 -26.98 -15.88 28.98
C LYS A 527 -26.31 -14.80 28.09
N LEU A 528 -25.05 -15.02 27.70
CA LEU A 528 -24.31 -14.11 26.79
C LEU A 528 -24.83 -14.21 25.36
N LYS A 529 -25.16 -15.44 24.91
CA LYS A 529 -25.74 -15.65 23.57
C LYS A 529 -27.01 -14.82 23.38
N THR A 530 -27.92 -14.88 24.38
CA THR A 530 -29.17 -14.08 24.35
C THR A 530 -28.90 -12.59 24.42
N ALA A 531 -27.98 -12.16 25.30
CA ALA A 531 -27.68 -10.73 25.48
C ALA A 531 -26.99 -10.07 24.26
N LEU A 532 -26.21 -10.86 23.52
CA LEU A 532 -25.38 -10.38 22.42
C LEU A 532 -25.93 -10.72 21.02
N GLN A 533 -27.06 -11.39 20.91
CA GLN A 533 -27.64 -11.90 19.64
C GLN A 533 -27.90 -10.81 18.58
N ASN A 534 -28.09 -9.56 19.01
CA ASN A 534 -28.38 -8.42 18.14
C ASN A 534 -27.11 -7.70 17.63
N PHE A 535 -25.92 -8.13 18.10
CA PHE A 535 -24.66 -7.57 17.66
C PHE A 535 -23.97 -8.53 16.71
N ASP A 536 -23.55 -8.02 15.57
CA ASP A 536 -22.80 -8.82 14.61
C ASP A 536 -21.37 -9.10 15.09
N ARG A 537 -20.69 -9.98 14.36
CA ARG A 537 -19.34 -10.42 14.70
C ARG A 537 -18.34 -9.28 14.75
N GLU A 538 -18.44 -8.32 13.84
CA GLU A 538 -17.52 -7.17 13.76
C GLU A 538 -17.60 -6.32 15.03
N ILE A 539 -18.82 -6.10 15.55
CA ILE A 539 -19.04 -5.36 16.79
C ILE A 539 -18.43 -6.12 17.98
N LEU A 540 -18.67 -7.43 18.07
CA LEU A 540 -18.12 -8.25 19.16
C LEU A 540 -16.59 -8.29 19.13
N GLU A 541 -15.96 -8.38 17.96
CA GLU A 541 -14.51 -8.31 17.81
C GLU A 541 -13.97 -6.92 18.25
N GLN A 542 -14.66 -5.83 17.91
CA GLN A 542 -14.28 -4.48 18.36
C GLN A 542 -14.37 -4.35 19.89
N VAL A 543 -15.43 -4.84 20.50
CA VAL A 543 -15.59 -4.83 21.97
C VAL A 543 -14.47 -5.64 22.65
N GLU A 544 -14.14 -6.81 22.13
CA GLU A 544 -13.04 -7.62 22.65
C GLU A 544 -11.70 -6.88 22.55
N ILE A 545 -11.39 -6.33 21.38
CA ILE A 545 -10.13 -5.60 21.13
C ILE A 545 -10.02 -4.39 22.07
N LEU A 546 -11.07 -3.57 22.14
CA LEU A 546 -11.08 -2.39 23.00
C LEU A 546 -10.93 -2.77 24.48
N SER A 547 -11.62 -3.83 24.95
CA SER A 547 -11.51 -4.29 26.33
C SER A 547 -10.09 -4.76 26.66
N LYS A 548 -9.49 -5.61 25.83
CA LYS A 548 -8.17 -6.21 26.09
C LYS A 548 -7.00 -5.25 25.89
N TYR A 549 -7.12 -4.31 24.97
CA TYR A 549 -6.01 -3.44 24.58
C TYR A 549 -6.16 -1.99 25.05
N ASN A 550 -7.18 -1.68 25.88
CA ASN A 550 -7.47 -0.31 26.32
C ASN A 550 -6.24 0.37 26.92
N THR A 551 -5.53 -0.30 27.84
CA THR A 551 -4.33 0.26 28.48
C THR A 551 -3.22 0.63 27.49
N TYR A 552 -3.03 -0.19 26.43
CA TYR A 552 -2.06 0.08 25.39
C TYR A 552 -2.51 1.23 24.48
N ILE A 553 -3.80 1.26 24.16
CA ILE A 553 -4.42 2.33 23.37
C ILE A 553 -4.26 3.68 24.07
N ASP A 554 -4.53 3.75 25.37
CA ASP A 554 -4.43 4.97 26.16
C ASP A 554 -2.98 5.45 26.26
N LYS A 555 -2.02 4.54 26.47
CA LYS A 555 -0.58 4.88 26.44
C LYS A 555 -0.15 5.44 25.09
N GLU A 556 -0.58 4.84 23.97
CA GLU A 556 -0.27 5.38 22.64
C GLU A 556 -0.92 6.76 22.43
N ARG A 557 -2.15 6.99 22.90
CA ARG A 557 -2.81 8.31 22.87
C ARG A 557 -2.03 9.37 23.64
N GLU A 558 -1.53 9.03 24.82
CA GLU A 558 -0.66 9.95 25.60
C GLU A 558 0.64 10.29 24.85
N LEU A 559 1.27 9.30 24.20
CA LEU A 559 2.45 9.51 23.37
C LEU A 559 2.14 10.40 22.16
N VAL A 560 1.01 10.19 21.50
CA VAL A 560 0.53 11.05 20.40
C VAL A 560 0.36 12.48 20.89
N ALA A 561 -0.27 12.69 22.04
CA ALA A 561 -0.46 14.02 22.63
C ALA A 561 0.88 14.73 22.88
N LYS A 562 1.88 14.02 23.43
CA LYS A 562 3.23 14.54 23.63
C LYS A 562 3.96 14.88 22.32
N MET A 563 3.89 13.98 21.33
CA MET A 563 4.52 14.21 20.02
C MET A 563 3.84 15.33 19.23
N SER A 564 2.53 15.50 19.37
CA SER A 564 1.82 16.58 18.69
C SER A 564 2.25 17.97 19.15
N GLN A 565 2.82 18.11 20.35
CA GLN A 565 3.43 19.37 20.79
C GLN A 565 4.63 19.75 19.92
N LEU A 566 5.50 18.80 19.57
CA LEU A 566 6.62 19.04 18.65
C LEU A 566 6.15 19.31 17.22
N GLU A 567 5.09 18.63 16.77
CA GLU A 567 4.48 18.87 15.45
C GLU A 567 3.84 20.27 15.33
N ASN A 568 3.39 20.84 16.42
CA ASN A 568 2.82 22.18 16.43
C ASN A 568 3.90 23.29 16.49
N LEU A 569 5.16 22.96 16.71
CA LEU A 569 6.26 23.91 16.69
C LEU A 569 6.76 24.12 15.26
N ILE A 570 6.17 25.11 14.61
CA ILE A 570 6.47 25.46 13.20
C ILE A 570 7.83 26.12 13.09
N ILE A 571 8.64 25.65 12.14
CA ILE A 571 9.90 26.28 11.73
C ILE A 571 9.56 27.31 10.64
N PRO A 572 9.96 28.58 10.79
CA PRO A 572 9.71 29.60 9.76
C PRO A 572 10.27 29.20 8.39
N GLU A 573 9.55 29.46 7.30
CA GLU A 573 10.00 29.10 5.95
C GLU A 573 11.35 29.70 5.55
N ASN A 574 11.66 30.90 6.04
CA ASN A 574 12.92 31.60 5.80
C ASN A 574 13.98 31.32 6.88
N PHE A 575 13.85 30.24 7.64
CA PHE A 575 14.79 29.91 8.70
C PHE A 575 16.15 29.50 8.12
N SER A 576 17.23 30.17 8.61
CA SER A 576 18.60 29.91 8.14
C SER A 576 19.30 28.92 9.07
N TYR A 577 19.42 27.69 8.66
CA TYR A 577 20.12 26.63 9.41
C TYR A 577 21.64 26.85 9.46
N ASP A 578 22.21 27.63 8.53
CA ASP A 578 23.65 27.94 8.49
C ASP A 578 24.12 28.81 9.65
N LYS A 579 23.21 29.56 10.27
CA LYS A 579 23.47 30.35 11.47
C LYS A 579 23.67 29.49 12.73
N LEU A 580 23.29 28.23 12.70
CA LEU A 580 23.35 27.31 13.83
C LEU A 580 24.69 26.54 13.84
N VAL A 581 25.75 27.21 14.32
CA VAL A 581 27.12 26.65 14.33
C VAL A 581 27.22 25.35 15.12
N SER A 582 26.36 25.15 16.13
CA SER A 582 26.35 23.97 17.01
C SER A 582 25.64 22.74 16.38
N LEU A 583 24.96 22.89 15.23
CA LEU A 583 24.39 21.73 14.51
C LEU A 583 25.49 20.85 13.93
N SER A 584 25.26 19.54 13.93
CA SER A 584 26.09 18.63 13.17
C SER A 584 26.08 19.01 11.68
N ASN A 585 27.21 18.81 10.98
CA ASN A 585 27.30 19.11 9.55
C ASN A 585 26.25 18.34 8.75
N GLU A 586 25.98 17.08 9.12
CA GLU A 586 24.97 16.24 8.48
C GLU A 586 23.56 16.83 8.69
N ALA A 587 23.19 17.18 9.91
CA ALA A 587 21.88 17.77 10.21
C ALA A 587 21.69 19.08 9.47
N ARG A 588 22.71 19.94 9.42
CA ARG A 588 22.67 21.23 8.72
C ARG A 588 22.42 21.06 7.23
N GLN A 589 23.17 20.16 6.56
CA GLN A 589 22.99 19.86 5.14
C GLN A 589 21.58 19.33 4.86
N LYS A 590 21.10 18.40 5.70
CA LYS A 590 19.77 17.81 5.54
C LYS A 590 18.65 18.81 5.80
N PHE A 591 18.77 19.65 6.80
CA PHE A 591 17.78 20.71 7.05
C PHE A 591 17.70 21.72 5.90
N ASN A 592 18.84 22.11 5.33
CA ASN A 592 18.88 23.00 4.16
C ASN A 592 18.25 22.34 2.92
N LYS A 593 18.46 21.03 2.71
CA LYS A 593 17.90 20.28 1.58
C LYS A 593 16.40 19.99 1.75
N ILE A 594 15.99 19.50 2.92
CA ILE A 594 14.62 19.00 3.16
C ILE A 594 13.68 20.14 3.56
N LYS A 595 14.19 21.14 4.32
CA LYS A 595 13.43 22.27 4.86
C LYS A 595 12.21 21.81 5.66
N PRO A 596 12.39 21.08 6.78
CA PRO A 596 11.30 20.61 7.59
C PRO A 596 10.43 21.77 8.08
N ARG A 597 9.11 21.56 8.07
CA ARG A 597 8.14 22.58 8.48
C ARG A 597 7.95 22.64 9.99
N THR A 598 8.20 21.54 10.69
CA THR A 598 8.01 21.43 12.14
C THR A 598 9.20 20.78 12.82
N LEU A 599 9.36 20.99 14.14
CA LEU A 599 10.38 20.30 14.92
C LEU A 599 10.17 18.77 14.94
N GLY A 600 8.91 18.33 14.94
CA GLY A 600 8.59 16.90 14.82
C GLY A 600 9.09 16.31 13.51
N GLN A 601 8.93 17.00 12.40
CA GLN A 601 9.49 16.59 11.10
C GLN A 601 11.02 16.60 11.12
N ALA A 602 11.63 17.64 11.67
CA ALA A 602 13.08 17.74 11.80
C ALA A 602 13.69 16.56 12.57
N SER A 603 13.02 16.11 13.63
CA SER A 603 13.47 14.98 14.47
C SER A 603 13.43 13.62 13.75
N ARG A 604 12.66 13.48 12.68
CA ARG A 604 12.52 12.22 11.90
C ARG A 604 13.43 12.14 10.68
N ILE A 605 14.16 13.19 10.36
CA ILE A 605 15.12 13.17 9.25
C ILE A 605 16.26 12.21 9.60
N SER A 606 16.56 11.27 8.71
CA SER A 606 17.64 10.31 8.88
C SER A 606 18.99 11.04 9.08
N GLY A 607 19.76 10.69 10.12
CA GLY A 607 21.03 11.32 10.46
C GLY A 607 20.91 12.61 11.29
N VAL A 608 19.71 13.05 11.63
CA VAL A 608 19.46 14.08 12.64
C VAL A 608 19.32 13.40 14.00
N ASN A 609 20.08 13.85 14.98
CA ASN A 609 20.05 13.30 16.33
C ASN A 609 19.25 14.20 17.31
N PRO A 610 18.87 13.71 18.49
CA PRO A 610 18.10 14.49 19.46
C PRO A 610 18.75 15.81 19.87
N SER A 611 20.08 15.88 19.92
CA SER A 611 20.81 17.13 20.26
C SER A 611 20.66 18.19 19.17
N ASP A 612 20.64 17.80 17.87
CA ASP A 612 20.39 18.73 16.78
C ASP A 612 19.01 19.37 16.88
N VAL A 613 17.99 18.55 17.24
CA VAL A 613 16.61 19.03 17.45
C VAL A 613 16.53 19.98 18.65
N GLN A 614 17.23 19.68 19.75
CA GLN A 614 17.29 20.56 20.92
C GLN A 614 17.95 21.90 20.58
N ILE A 615 19.04 21.90 19.82
CA ILE A 615 19.70 23.12 19.35
C ILE A 615 18.73 23.98 18.55
N LEU A 616 18.02 23.33 17.59
CA LEU A 616 17.02 24.02 16.78
C LEU A 616 15.89 24.61 17.64
N MET A 617 15.40 23.85 18.62
CA MET A 617 14.34 24.27 19.55
C MET A 617 14.77 25.48 20.37
N ILE A 618 15.97 25.45 20.98
CA ILE A 618 16.54 26.55 21.79
C ILE A 618 16.69 27.80 20.93
N PHE A 619 17.20 27.66 19.69
CA PHE A 619 17.42 28.80 18.80
C PHE A 619 16.12 29.46 18.32
N MET A 620 15.02 28.67 18.27
CA MET A 620 13.67 29.18 18.00
C MET A 620 13.05 29.89 19.23
N GLY A 621 13.74 29.98 20.35
CA GLY A 621 13.25 30.63 21.57
C GLY A 621 12.19 29.84 22.33
N ARG A 622 12.27 28.50 22.28
CA ARG A 622 11.29 27.59 22.85
C ARG A 622 11.89 26.56 23.80
#